data_3b41751b6686d6a35ae960078eccb3dd
#
_entry.id   3b41751b6686d6a35ae960078eccb3dd
#
_cell.length_a   1.000
_cell.length_b   1.000
_cell.length_c   1.000
_cell.angle_alpha   90.00
_cell.angle_beta   90.00
_cell.angle_gamma   90.00
#
_symmetry.space_group_name_H-M   'P 1'
#
loop_
_entity.id
_entity.type
_entity.pdbx_description
1 polymer ?
#
loop_
_entity_poly.entity_id
_entity_poly.type
_entity_poly.pdbx_seq_one_letter_code
_entity_poly.pdbx_strand_id
1 'polypeptide(L)'
;MHTTYAVRATAVAACGLLLTGCAGMGALPSEDGAVRLTVAIVSNPQMQDAISLESEFRAEHPGIALDFVSLPENEARAKITTSVATGGGEFDVVMISNYETRQWAEYGWLENLQPSIDAAEGYDHEDFIPSIREDLSHEGDMYSVPFYGESSFLAYRKDLFEKAGVEMPQNPTWEEVADLAAELDGVEPGVSGICLRGLAGWGEVLSPFNSVLNTFGGRWYDEDWNAEIDSPEFRRAAEFYVGLAREHGQPGAANSGFGDCLNRYSQGRAAMFYDSTSMVSTIEDPDSATVAGLNGYAAAPVAETDYGGWLYTWALGIPSTSEHKEEAWAFLEWMTDKDYVRTVAEEYGWQRVPPGNRLSTFEVPEYREVARAYAEPMLQGIQEADPEDPGTRPVPYEGIGFLAIPEFQDLGTRVSQQLSAAVAGQITVEQALEQSQEYAEVVGETYKEDDR
;
A
#
# COMPACT_ATOMS: atom_id res chain seq x y z
N MET A 1 -54.33 58.49 -18.32
CA MET A 1 -55.14 57.61 -19.22
C MET A 1 -54.91 56.21 -18.71
N HIS A 2 -55.79 55.70 -17.88
CA HIS A 2 -56.86 54.71 -18.19
C HIS A 2 -56.28 53.42 -18.79
N THR A 3 -56.40 52.21 -18.25
CA THR A 3 -57.61 51.62 -17.61
C THR A 3 -57.21 50.34 -16.88
N THR A 4 -57.74 50.18 -15.73
CA THR A 4 -57.89 48.99 -14.87
C THR A 4 -58.73 47.89 -15.57
N TYR A 5 -58.43 46.60 -15.30
CA TYR A 5 -59.46 45.58 -15.07
C TYR A 5 -58.92 44.46 -14.16
N ALA A 6 -59.64 44.25 -13.06
CA ALA A 6 -59.54 43.17 -12.12
C ALA A 6 -60.64 42.11 -12.44
N VAL A 7 -60.28 40.81 -12.25
CA VAL A 7 -61.30 39.76 -11.97
C VAL A 7 -60.64 38.67 -11.10
N ARG A 8 -61.04 38.61 -9.87
CA ARG A 8 -61.58 37.60 -8.92
C ARG A 8 -61.08 36.15 -9.05
N ALA A 9 -60.38 35.72 -8.08
CA ALA A 9 -60.57 34.72 -7.02
C ALA A 9 -61.48 33.51 -7.33
N THR A 10 -60.91 32.30 -7.09
CA THR A 10 -61.55 31.26 -6.30
C THR A 10 -60.52 30.33 -5.69
N ALA A 11 -60.58 30.24 -4.35
CA ALA A 11 -59.77 29.30 -3.55
C ALA A 11 -60.45 27.93 -3.54
N VAL A 12 -59.66 26.85 -3.64
CA VAL A 12 -60.02 25.55 -3.09
C VAL A 12 -58.82 24.98 -2.37
N ALA A 13 -58.92 24.88 -1.07
CA ALA A 13 -57.97 24.17 -0.20
C ALA A 13 -58.17 22.66 -0.33
N ALA A 14 -57.08 21.95 -0.59
CA ALA A 14 -57.01 20.52 -0.33
C ALA A 14 -55.70 20.24 0.43
N CYS A 15 -55.84 20.07 1.76
CA CYS A 15 -54.77 19.49 2.61
C CYS A 15 -54.59 18.02 2.23
N GLY A 16 -53.45 17.70 1.60
CA GLY A 16 -52.95 16.35 1.49
C GLY A 16 -51.69 16.20 2.35
N LEU A 17 -51.83 15.52 3.49
CA LEU A 17 -50.71 15.06 4.29
C LEU A 17 -49.89 14.06 3.47
N LEU A 18 -48.69 14.46 3.01
CA LEU A 18 -47.67 13.57 2.56
C LEU A 18 -46.69 13.35 3.72
N LEU A 19 -46.89 12.24 4.42
CA LEU A 19 -45.87 11.59 5.24
C LEU A 19 -44.84 11.00 4.28
N THR A 20 -43.79 11.74 3.95
CA THR A 20 -42.58 11.17 3.35
C THR A 20 -41.76 10.55 4.47
N GLY A 21 -41.85 9.22 4.59
CA GLY A 21 -40.89 8.43 5.32
C GLY A 21 -39.53 8.58 4.67
N CYS A 22 -38.52 8.83 5.49
CA CYS A 22 -37.11 8.62 5.11
C CYS A 22 -36.93 7.11 4.89
N ALA A 23 -37.13 6.65 3.65
CA ALA A 23 -36.61 5.37 3.24
C ALA A 23 -35.11 5.59 3.02
N GLY A 24 -34.28 4.82 3.73
CA GLY A 24 -32.85 4.72 3.47
C GLY A 24 -32.65 4.43 1.97
N MET A 25 -31.60 5.01 1.39
CA MET A 25 -31.17 4.68 0.05
C MET A 25 -30.59 3.25 0.08
N GLY A 26 -31.49 2.26 0.09
CA GLY A 26 -31.13 0.90 -0.28
C GLY A 26 -30.73 0.89 -1.76
N ALA A 27 -29.67 0.19 -2.08
CA ALA A 27 -29.21 -0.01 -3.44
C ALA A 27 -30.38 -0.42 -4.34
N LEU A 28 -30.51 0.24 -5.51
CA LEU A 28 -31.49 -0.14 -6.51
C LEU A 28 -31.13 -1.53 -7.02
N PRO A 29 -32.09 -2.48 -7.08
CA PRO A 29 -31.83 -3.76 -7.72
C PRO A 29 -31.38 -3.53 -9.17
N SER A 30 -30.32 -4.25 -9.59
CA SER A 30 -29.88 -4.23 -10.98
C SER A 30 -31.01 -4.68 -11.89
N GLU A 31 -31.09 -4.15 -13.12
CA GLU A 31 -32.12 -4.52 -14.12
C GLU A 31 -32.14 -6.03 -14.42
N ASP A 32 -31.04 -6.76 -14.08
CA ASP A 32 -30.85 -8.19 -14.31
C ASP A 32 -31.07 -9.06 -13.06
N GLY A 33 -31.41 -8.48 -11.89
CA GLY A 33 -31.62 -9.24 -10.64
C GLY A 33 -30.31 -9.73 -9.97
N ALA A 34 -29.14 -9.26 -10.39
CA ALA A 34 -27.86 -9.57 -9.79
C ALA A 34 -27.63 -8.76 -8.50
N VAL A 35 -26.97 -9.34 -7.49
CA VAL A 35 -26.45 -8.60 -6.33
C VAL A 35 -25.29 -7.72 -6.80
N ARG A 36 -25.29 -6.47 -6.35
CA ARG A 36 -24.27 -5.50 -6.72
C ARG A 36 -23.34 -5.22 -5.55
N LEU A 37 -22.08 -5.57 -5.69
CA LEU A 37 -21.06 -5.31 -4.70
C LEU A 37 -20.34 -3.99 -5.00
N THR A 38 -20.21 -3.13 -4.00
CA THR A 38 -19.36 -1.95 -4.07
C THR A 38 -17.97 -2.29 -3.51
N VAL A 39 -16.96 -2.23 -4.38
CA VAL A 39 -15.58 -2.66 -4.08
C VAL A 39 -14.67 -1.43 -4.05
N ALA A 40 -14.19 -1.04 -2.85
CA ALA A 40 -13.27 0.08 -2.68
C ALA A 40 -11.81 -0.39 -2.78
N ILE A 41 -11.05 0.16 -3.72
CA ILE A 41 -9.67 -0.25 -4.01
C ILE A 41 -8.72 0.92 -4.18
N VAL A 42 -7.44 0.65 -3.94
CA VAL A 42 -6.34 1.53 -4.34
C VAL A 42 -6.07 1.37 -5.83
N SER A 43 -5.88 2.49 -6.52
CA SER A 43 -5.51 2.51 -7.93
C SER A 43 -4.03 2.13 -8.09
N ASN A 44 -3.78 0.86 -8.38
CA ASN A 44 -2.45 0.31 -8.67
C ASN A 44 -2.51 -0.68 -9.86
N PRO A 45 -1.37 -1.10 -10.43
CA PRO A 45 -1.35 -1.98 -11.61
C PRO A 45 -2.08 -3.31 -11.39
N GLN A 46 -1.91 -3.97 -10.24
CA GLN A 46 -2.53 -5.27 -9.95
C GLN A 46 -4.05 -5.16 -9.87
N MET A 47 -4.58 -4.07 -9.32
CA MET A 47 -6.02 -3.82 -9.28
C MET A 47 -6.59 -3.42 -10.64
N GLN A 48 -5.81 -2.78 -11.52
CA GLN A 48 -6.24 -2.52 -12.90
C GLN A 48 -6.40 -3.83 -13.68
N ASP A 49 -5.52 -4.82 -13.46
CA ASP A 49 -5.66 -6.15 -14.03
C ASP A 49 -6.93 -6.85 -13.50
N ALA A 50 -7.18 -6.77 -12.20
CA ALA A 50 -8.41 -7.33 -11.60
C ALA A 50 -9.69 -6.72 -12.17
N ILE A 51 -9.73 -5.39 -12.34
CA ILE A 51 -10.87 -4.71 -12.99
C ILE A 51 -11.03 -5.21 -14.43
N SER A 52 -9.95 -5.39 -15.17
CA SER A 52 -9.97 -5.84 -16.56
C SER A 52 -10.46 -7.30 -16.69
N LEU A 53 -10.27 -8.11 -15.63
CA LEU A 53 -10.72 -9.50 -15.55
C LEU A 53 -12.13 -9.66 -14.95
N GLU A 54 -12.87 -8.56 -14.68
CA GLU A 54 -14.24 -8.63 -14.14
C GLU A 54 -15.14 -9.57 -14.94
N SER A 55 -14.97 -9.63 -16.26
CA SER A 55 -15.78 -10.49 -17.14
C SER A 55 -15.60 -11.98 -16.84
N GLU A 56 -14.40 -12.42 -16.41
CA GLU A 56 -14.13 -13.79 -16.02
C GLU A 56 -14.87 -14.13 -14.72
N PHE A 57 -14.75 -13.26 -13.70
CA PHE A 57 -15.54 -13.40 -12.48
C PHE A 57 -17.05 -13.50 -12.75
N ARG A 58 -17.58 -12.61 -13.60
CA ARG A 58 -19.02 -12.62 -13.93
C ARG A 58 -19.46 -13.85 -14.72
N ALA A 59 -18.57 -14.48 -15.49
CA ALA A 59 -18.87 -15.72 -16.18
C ALA A 59 -19.07 -16.89 -15.19
N GLU A 60 -18.32 -16.91 -14.11
CA GLU A 60 -18.42 -17.90 -13.03
C GLU A 60 -19.54 -17.56 -12.04
N HIS A 61 -19.78 -16.28 -11.78
CA HIS A 61 -20.77 -15.76 -10.82
C HIS A 61 -21.79 -14.81 -11.47
N PRO A 62 -22.64 -15.31 -12.38
CA PRO A 62 -23.55 -14.44 -13.16
C PRO A 62 -24.60 -13.69 -12.32
N GLY A 63 -24.78 -14.09 -11.04
CA GLY A 63 -25.65 -13.42 -10.08
C GLY A 63 -25.01 -12.24 -9.35
N ILE A 64 -23.74 -11.93 -9.60
CA ILE A 64 -22.98 -10.86 -8.90
C ILE A 64 -22.47 -9.85 -9.93
N ALA A 65 -22.61 -8.57 -9.63
CA ALA A 65 -22.07 -7.45 -10.40
C ALA A 65 -21.15 -6.62 -9.50
N LEU A 66 -20.03 -6.12 -10.05
CA LEU A 66 -19.04 -5.35 -9.30
C LEU A 66 -19.08 -3.87 -9.70
N ASP A 67 -19.06 -2.99 -8.70
CA ASP A 67 -18.90 -1.55 -8.86
C ASP A 67 -17.61 -1.13 -8.16
N PHE A 68 -16.56 -0.91 -8.92
CA PHE A 68 -15.26 -0.52 -8.39
C PHE A 68 -15.18 0.98 -8.09
N VAL A 69 -14.79 1.31 -6.86
CA VAL A 69 -14.40 2.65 -6.42
C VAL A 69 -12.88 2.67 -6.31
N SER A 70 -12.21 3.02 -7.41
CA SER A 70 -10.75 3.06 -7.51
C SER A 70 -10.24 4.48 -7.26
N LEU A 71 -9.38 4.67 -6.26
CA LEU A 71 -8.87 5.96 -5.80
C LEU A 71 -7.34 5.90 -5.60
N PRO A 72 -6.64 7.05 -5.69
CA PRO A 72 -5.25 7.15 -5.22
C PRO A 72 -5.14 6.71 -3.77
N GLU A 73 -3.98 6.17 -3.37
CA GLU A 73 -3.80 5.50 -2.08
C GLU A 73 -4.26 6.33 -0.88
N ASN A 74 -3.77 7.55 -0.73
CA ASN A 74 -4.15 8.41 0.40
C ASN A 74 -5.68 8.69 0.46
N GLU A 75 -6.32 8.86 -0.69
CA GLU A 75 -7.76 9.09 -0.79
C GLU A 75 -8.54 7.82 -0.48
N ALA A 76 -8.10 6.67 -1.00
CA ALA A 76 -8.72 5.37 -0.74
C ALA A 76 -8.68 5.05 0.75
N ARG A 77 -7.51 5.16 1.40
CA ARG A 77 -7.34 4.91 2.83
C ARG A 77 -8.26 5.79 3.68
N ALA A 78 -8.27 7.10 3.43
CA ALA A 78 -9.10 8.03 4.18
C ALA A 78 -10.60 7.73 4.01
N LYS A 79 -11.04 7.43 2.79
CA LYS A 79 -12.44 7.14 2.49
C LYS A 79 -12.89 5.80 3.08
N ILE A 80 -12.10 4.75 2.91
CA ILE A 80 -12.39 3.41 3.44
C ILE A 80 -12.44 3.46 4.97
N THR A 81 -11.40 4.02 5.63
CA THR A 81 -11.37 4.16 7.10
C THR A 81 -12.59 4.92 7.61
N THR A 82 -12.95 6.04 6.98
CA THR A 82 -14.11 6.83 7.39
C THR A 82 -15.41 6.03 7.28
N SER A 83 -15.62 5.31 6.17
CA SER A 83 -16.81 4.50 5.93
C SER A 83 -16.93 3.36 6.95
N VAL A 84 -15.84 2.63 7.18
CA VAL A 84 -15.81 1.48 8.09
C VAL A 84 -15.96 1.92 9.55
N ALA A 85 -15.21 2.92 10.01
CA ALA A 85 -15.23 3.42 11.38
C ALA A 85 -16.57 4.04 11.79
N THR A 86 -17.30 4.62 10.85
CA THR A 86 -18.64 5.20 11.11
C THR A 86 -19.78 4.20 10.94
N GLY A 87 -19.50 2.97 10.51
CA GLY A 87 -20.50 1.98 10.17
C GLY A 87 -21.37 2.40 8.98
N GLY A 88 -20.81 3.15 8.03
CA GLY A 88 -21.52 3.78 6.93
C GLY A 88 -22.13 2.81 5.90
N GLY A 89 -21.67 1.56 5.84
CA GLY A 89 -22.18 0.52 4.92
C GLY A 89 -22.05 0.89 3.44
N GLU A 90 -21.07 1.73 3.08
CA GLU A 90 -20.88 2.18 1.69
C GLU A 90 -20.24 1.10 0.82
N PHE A 91 -19.44 0.20 1.42
CA PHE A 91 -18.64 -0.80 0.72
C PHE A 91 -18.97 -2.22 1.19
N ASP A 92 -18.98 -3.16 0.26
CA ASP A 92 -19.09 -4.60 0.52
C ASP A 92 -17.72 -5.28 0.60
N VAL A 93 -16.76 -4.77 -0.17
CA VAL A 93 -15.36 -5.21 -0.14
C VAL A 93 -14.45 -3.99 -0.06
N VAL A 94 -13.43 -4.09 0.77
CA VAL A 94 -12.41 -3.04 0.95
C VAL A 94 -11.02 -3.61 0.75
N MET A 95 -10.20 -2.88 0.00
CA MET A 95 -8.76 -3.13 -0.06
C MET A 95 -8.09 -2.41 1.11
N ILE A 96 -7.50 -3.18 1.98
CA ILE A 96 -6.81 -2.75 3.20
C ILE A 96 -5.43 -3.40 3.28
N SER A 97 -4.70 -3.17 4.35
CA SER A 97 -3.40 -3.79 4.56
C SER A 97 -3.35 -4.57 5.87
N ASN A 98 -2.22 -5.22 6.12
CA ASN A 98 -1.91 -5.83 7.41
C ASN A 98 -1.96 -4.79 8.56
N TYR A 99 -1.67 -3.51 8.30
CA TYR A 99 -1.83 -2.44 9.28
C TYR A 99 -3.27 -2.30 9.79
N GLU A 100 -4.24 -2.25 8.87
CA GLU A 100 -5.64 -2.10 9.25
C GLU A 100 -6.26 -3.39 9.77
N THR A 101 -5.87 -4.54 9.24
CA THR A 101 -6.60 -5.81 9.44
C THR A 101 -6.73 -6.17 10.91
N ARG A 102 -5.62 -6.28 11.67
CA ARG A 102 -5.64 -6.71 13.07
C ARG A 102 -6.44 -5.74 13.93
N GLN A 103 -6.20 -4.44 13.78
CA GLN A 103 -6.89 -3.38 14.51
C GLN A 103 -8.40 -3.36 14.24
N TRP A 104 -8.78 -3.48 12.95
CA TRP A 104 -10.19 -3.45 12.58
C TRP A 104 -10.92 -4.74 12.95
N ALA A 105 -10.22 -5.86 13.01
CA ALA A 105 -10.75 -7.11 13.57
C ALA A 105 -11.07 -6.95 15.06
N GLU A 106 -10.14 -6.39 15.84
CA GLU A 106 -10.34 -6.11 17.27
C GLU A 106 -11.53 -5.18 17.54
N TYR A 107 -11.73 -4.16 16.67
CA TYR A 107 -12.85 -3.24 16.77
C TYR A 107 -14.19 -3.84 16.27
N GLY A 108 -14.17 -5.06 15.71
CA GLY A 108 -15.36 -5.68 15.11
C GLY A 108 -15.83 -4.98 13.84
N TRP A 109 -14.96 -4.31 13.14
CA TRP A 109 -15.28 -3.60 11.89
C TRP A 109 -15.20 -4.50 10.65
N LEU A 110 -14.51 -5.62 10.74
CA LEU A 110 -14.39 -6.62 9.69
C LEU A 110 -15.20 -7.88 10.02
N GLU A 111 -15.64 -8.56 8.98
CA GLU A 111 -16.17 -9.93 9.09
C GLU A 111 -15.05 -10.92 9.35
N ASN A 112 -15.30 -11.89 10.25
CA ASN A 112 -14.40 -13.03 10.43
C ASN A 112 -14.52 -13.96 9.21
N LEU A 113 -13.43 -14.08 8.42
CA LEU A 113 -13.43 -14.86 7.18
C LEU A 113 -13.10 -16.34 7.41
N GLN A 114 -12.60 -16.75 8.59
CA GLN A 114 -12.18 -18.13 8.83
C GLN A 114 -13.28 -19.17 8.57
N PRO A 115 -14.55 -18.95 8.97
CA PRO A 115 -15.62 -19.89 8.66
C PRO A 115 -15.85 -20.09 7.14
N SER A 116 -15.70 -19.05 6.34
CA SER A 116 -15.82 -19.09 4.88
C SER A 116 -14.61 -19.77 4.26
N ILE A 117 -13.41 -19.49 4.76
CA ILE A 117 -12.15 -20.13 4.35
C ILE A 117 -12.23 -21.64 4.61
N ASP A 118 -12.68 -22.06 5.79
CA ASP A 118 -12.79 -23.48 6.17
C ASP A 118 -13.84 -24.25 5.32
N ALA A 119 -14.84 -23.55 4.82
CA ALA A 119 -15.89 -24.11 3.96
C ALA A 119 -15.50 -24.17 2.47
N ALA A 120 -14.50 -23.40 2.05
CA ALA A 120 -14.07 -23.29 0.65
C ALA A 120 -13.19 -24.47 0.22
N GLU A 121 -13.77 -25.45 -0.48
CA GLU A 121 -13.02 -26.62 -0.97
C GLU A 121 -11.96 -26.22 -1.99
N GLY A 122 -10.69 -26.50 -1.68
CA GLY A 122 -9.56 -26.27 -2.60
C GLY A 122 -8.95 -24.86 -2.54
N TYR A 123 -9.47 -23.96 -1.73
CA TYR A 123 -8.93 -22.62 -1.57
C TYR A 123 -7.50 -22.61 -1.03
N ASP A 124 -7.14 -23.59 -0.17
CA ASP A 124 -5.78 -23.86 0.31
C ASP A 124 -5.11 -22.59 0.89
N HIS A 125 -5.70 -22.07 1.95
CA HIS A 125 -5.16 -20.89 2.64
C HIS A 125 -3.81 -21.16 3.33
N GLU A 126 -3.46 -22.43 3.56
CA GLU A 126 -2.15 -22.82 4.09
C GLU A 126 -1.01 -22.57 3.07
N ASP A 127 -1.34 -22.38 1.79
CA ASP A 127 -0.40 -21.98 0.74
C ASP A 127 -0.02 -20.49 0.78
N PHE A 128 -0.73 -19.68 1.54
CA PHE A 128 -0.29 -18.30 1.79
C PHE A 128 1.02 -18.30 2.58
N ILE A 129 1.88 -17.33 2.30
CA ILE A 129 3.14 -17.15 3.03
C ILE A 129 2.81 -16.99 4.53
N PRO A 130 3.42 -17.80 5.43
CA PRO A 130 3.02 -17.85 6.84
C PRO A 130 3.02 -16.50 7.57
N SER A 131 4.05 -15.66 7.37
CA SER A 131 4.11 -14.33 7.97
C SER A 131 2.96 -13.43 7.52
N ILE A 132 2.59 -13.48 6.25
CA ILE A 132 1.45 -12.73 5.70
C ILE A 132 0.13 -13.22 6.29
N ARG A 133 -0.06 -14.54 6.37
CA ARG A 133 -1.26 -15.13 6.95
C ARG A 133 -1.42 -14.73 8.43
N GLU A 134 -0.32 -14.73 9.19
CA GLU A 134 -0.30 -14.32 10.60
C GLU A 134 -0.68 -12.83 10.75
N ASP A 135 -0.09 -11.95 9.94
CA ASP A 135 -0.38 -10.52 9.95
C ASP A 135 -1.85 -10.18 9.61
N LEU A 136 -2.52 -11.03 8.83
CA LEU A 136 -3.93 -10.86 8.44
C LEU A 136 -4.91 -11.60 9.37
N SER A 137 -4.42 -12.11 10.50
CA SER A 137 -5.19 -12.84 11.49
C SER A 137 -5.29 -12.09 12.82
N HIS A 138 -6.40 -12.31 13.52
CA HIS A 138 -6.61 -11.88 14.90
C HIS A 138 -7.16 -13.05 15.72
N GLU A 139 -6.54 -13.34 16.88
CA GLU A 139 -6.88 -14.48 17.74
C GLU A 139 -6.88 -15.86 17.00
N GLY A 140 -6.12 -15.97 15.92
CA GLY A 140 -5.96 -17.18 15.12
C GLY A 140 -6.91 -17.32 13.93
N ASP A 141 -7.87 -16.43 13.76
CA ASP A 141 -8.81 -16.37 12.63
C ASP A 141 -8.40 -15.27 11.64
N MET A 142 -8.52 -15.51 10.33
CA MET A 142 -8.28 -14.51 9.29
C MET A 142 -9.48 -13.56 9.14
N TYR A 143 -9.20 -12.26 9.04
CA TYR A 143 -10.18 -11.19 8.81
C TYR A 143 -10.02 -10.48 7.48
N SER A 144 -8.92 -10.74 6.79
CA SER A 144 -8.72 -10.36 5.40
C SER A 144 -7.90 -11.43 4.70
N VAL A 145 -7.97 -11.46 3.36
CA VAL A 145 -7.21 -12.41 2.54
C VAL A 145 -6.18 -11.68 1.70
N PRO A 146 -4.94 -12.20 1.58
CA PRO A 146 -3.88 -11.50 0.90
C PRO A 146 -4.12 -11.48 -0.61
N PHE A 147 -4.17 -10.28 -1.19
CA PHE A 147 -4.15 -10.12 -2.62
C PHE A 147 -2.71 -10.17 -3.16
N TYR A 148 -1.79 -9.43 -2.55
CA TYR A 148 -0.36 -9.60 -2.75
C TYR A 148 0.42 -9.12 -1.53
N GLY A 149 1.58 -9.76 -1.32
CA GLY A 149 2.55 -9.39 -0.29
C GLY A 149 3.81 -8.82 -0.92
N GLU A 150 4.48 -7.94 -0.20
CA GLU A 150 5.67 -7.28 -0.68
C GLU A 150 6.70 -7.05 0.41
N SER A 151 7.95 -7.10 0.01
CA SER A 151 9.07 -6.49 0.72
C SER A 151 9.58 -5.31 -0.10
N SER A 152 10.77 -4.83 0.18
CA SER A 152 11.47 -3.85 -0.64
C SER A 152 12.78 -4.40 -1.18
N PHE A 153 13.21 -3.83 -2.29
CA PHE A 153 14.54 -4.04 -2.86
C PHE A 153 14.95 -2.84 -3.73
N LEU A 154 16.19 -2.87 -4.19
CA LEU A 154 16.73 -1.88 -5.11
C LEU A 154 16.74 -2.43 -6.54
N ALA A 155 15.87 -1.92 -7.41
CA ALA A 155 15.95 -2.13 -8.85
C ALA A 155 16.95 -1.15 -9.48
N TYR A 156 17.77 -1.62 -10.43
CA TYR A 156 18.75 -0.79 -11.12
C TYR A 156 18.90 -1.14 -12.60
N ARG A 157 19.29 -0.17 -13.41
CA ARG A 157 19.48 -0.27 -14.85
C ARG A 157 20.87 -0.79 -15.20
N LYS A 158 20.98 -2.09 -15.52
CA LYS A 158 22.24 -2.75 -15.88
C LYS A 158 23.02 -2.04 -17.00
N ASP A 159 22.30 -1.56 -18.02
CA ASP A 159 22.88 -0.86 -19.17
C ASP A 159 23.49 0.51 -18.79
N LEU A 160 22.87 1.25 -17.84
CA LEU A 160 23.41 2.51 -17.34
C LEU A 160 24.61 2.29 -16.43
N PHE A 161 24.59 1.22 -15.61
CA PHE A 161 25.72 0.80 -14.78
C PHE A 161 26.92 0.39 -15.64
N GLU A 162 26.70 -0.43 -16.68
CA GLU A 162 27.74 -0.79 -17.65
C GLU A 162 28.31 0.45 -18.35
N LYS A 163 27.46 1.39 -18.75
CA LYS A 163 27.86 2.64 -19.40
C LYS A 163 28.74 3.51 -18.50
N ALA A 164 28.41 3.60 -17.21
CA ALA A 164 29.19 4.35 -16.22
C ALA A 164 30.44 3.59 -15.77
N GLY A 165 30.51 2.27 -15.99
CA GLY A 165 31.61 1.42 -15.56
C GLY A 165 31.60 1.12 -14.06
N VAL A 166 30.40 1.12 -13.46
CA VAL A 166 30.18 0.80 -12.04
C VAL A 166 29.38 -0.51 -11.91
N GLU A 167 29.45 -1.12 -10.73
CA GLU A 167 28.77 -2.37 -10.41
C GLU A 167 27.88 -2.19 -9.16
N MET A 168 26.70 -2.82 -9.15
CA MET A 168 25.84 -2.88 -7.97
C MET A 168 26.30 -4.02 -7.06
N PRO A 169 26.61 -3.76 -5.77
CA PRO A 169 26.82 -4.80 -4.78
C PRO A 169 25.57 -5.67 -4.62
N GLN A 170 25.74 -6.95 -4.28
CA GLN A 170 24.62 -7.84 -4.06
C GLN A 170 23.80 -7.44 -2.81
N ASN A 171 24.49 -7.05 -1.75
CA ASN A 171 23.91 -6.53 -0.50
C ASN A 171 24.48 -5.12 -0.29
N PRO A 172 23.88 -4.09 -0.92
CA PRO A 172 24.42 -2.74 -0.87
C PRO A 172 24.18 -2.08 0.49
N THR A 173 25.09 -1.22 0.89
CA THR A 173 24.84 -0.25 1.95
C THR A 173 24.20 1.01 1.39
N TRP A 174 23.51 1.78 2.25
CA TRP A 174 22.96 3.08 1.87
C TRP A 174 24.05 4.07 1.44
N GLU A 175 25.27 3.99 1.98
CA GLU A 175 26.42 4.80 1.54
C GLU A 175 26.81 4.47 0.10
N GLU A 176 26.95 3.17 -0.22
CA GLU A 176 27.25 2.72 -1.60
C GLU A 176 26.12 3.13 -2.58
N VAL A 177 24.86 3.05 -2.16
CA VAL A 177 23.73 3.49 -3.00
C VAL A 177 23.79 5.00 -3.27
N ALA A 178 24.15 5.81 -2.26
CA ALA A 178 24.30 7.26 -2.43
C ALA A 178 25.46 7.59 -3.40
N ASP A 179 26.59 6.92 -3.27
CA ASP A 179 27.74 7.08 -4.18
C ASP A 179 27.37 6.69 -5.62
N LEU A 180 26.68 5.56 -5.80
CA LEU A 180 26.17 5.13 -7.10
C LEU A 180 25.13 6.11 -7.68
N ALA A 181 24.26 6.64 -6.84
CA ALA A 181 23.28 7.64 -7.27
C ALA A 181 23.98 8.92 -7.78
N ALA A 182 25.03 9.37 -7.09
CA ALA A 182 25.81 10.53 -7.52
C ALA A 182 26.54 10.28 -8.85
N GLU A 183 27.13 9.09 -9.04
CA GLU A 183 27.83 8.71 -10.28
C GLU A 183 26.89 8.58 -11.48
N LEU A 184 25.67 8.10 -11.24
CA LEU A 184 24.69 7.81 -12.29
C LEU A 184 23.75 9.00 -12.56
N ASP A 185 23.74 10.02 -11.73
CA ASP A 185 22.91 11.21 -11.94
C ASP A 185 23.36 11.96 -13.19
N GLY A 186 22.45 12.10 -14.15
CA GLY A 186 22.76 12.70 -15.45
C GLY A 186 23.64 11.86 -16.37
N VAL A 187 23.83 10.55 -16.12
CA VAL A 187 24.55 9.62 -17.02
C VAL A 187 23.96 9.63 -18.43
N GLU A 188 22.68 9.92 -18.53
CA GLU A 188 21.95 10.30 -19.72
C GLU A 188 21.08 11.53 -19.47
N PRO A 189 20.79 12.33 -20.50
CA PRO A 189 19.94 13.51 -20.34
C PRO A 189 18.55 13.18 -19.76
N GLY A 190 18.23 13.72 -18.58
CA GLY A 190 16.95 13.54 -17.92
C GLY A 190 16.83 12.27 -17.06
N VAL A 191 17.90 11.52 -16.89
CA VAL A 191 18.00 10.39 -15.96
C VAL A 191 18.51 10.91 -14.62
N SER A 192 17.77 10.62 -13.53
CA SER A 192 18.23 10.83 -12.15
C SER A 192 18.96 9.58 -11.64
N GLY A 193 19.86 9.77 -10.66
CA GLY A 193 20.60 8.67 -10.05
C GLY A 193 19.67 7.66 -9.39
N ILE A 194 18.65 8.13 -8.68
CA ILE A 194 17.66 7.28 -8.00
C ILE A 194 16.25 7.91 -8.08
N CYS A 195 15.17 7.11 -7.96
CA CYS A 195 13.84 7.61 -7.64
C CYS A 195 13.46 7.16 -6.22
N LEU A 196 13.02 8.12 -5.39
CA LEU A 196 12.55 7.91 -4.03
C LEU A 196 11.22 8.64 -3.82
N ARG A 197 10.32 8.04 -3.04
CA ARG A 197 9.06 8.70 -2.68
C ARG A 197 9.34 9.93 -1.81
N GLY A 198 8.65 11.02 -2.09
CA GLY A 198 8.69 12.23 -1.27
C GLY A 198 7.30 12.82 -1.03
N LEU A 199 6.26 12.24 -1.66
CA LEU A 199 4.86 12.66 -1.48
C LEU A 199 4.42 12.41 -0.03
N ALA A 200 3.81 13.43 0.58
CA ALA A 200 3.26 13.30 1.92
C ALA A 200 2.18 12.20 1.98
N GLY A 201 2.24 11.38 3.00
CA GLY A 201 1.38 10.24 3.26
C GLY A 201 2.15 9.19 4.05
N TRP A 202 1.50 8.57 5.05
CA TRP A 202 2.16 7.54 5.82
C TRP A 202 2.46 6.28 4.96
N GLY A 203 1.58 5.94 4.02
CA GLY A 203 1.80 4.89 3.02
C GLY A 203 2.66 5.34 1.83
N GLU A 204 3.02 6.61 1.73
CA GLU A 204 3.87 7.16 0.68
C GLU A 204 5.30 7.38 1.19
N VAL A 205 5.71 8.61 1.50
CA VAL A 205 7.12 8.89 1.89
C VAL A 205 7.57 8.14 3.14
N LEU A 206 6.68 7.90 4.11
CA LEU A 206 7.07 7.21 5.34
C LEU A 206 7.30 5.71 5.16
N SER A 207 6.63 5.05 4.24
CA SER A 207 6.81 3.61 4.01
C SER A 207 8.28 3.26 3.70
N PRO A 208 8.92 3.79 2.64
CA PRO A 208 10.35 3.56 2.42
C PRO A 208 11.24 4.24 3.46
N PHE A 209 10.86 5.42 3.99
CA PHE A 209 11.66 6.13 4.99
C PHE A 209 11.79 5.33 6.29
N ASN A 210 10.71 4.69 6.78
CA ASN A 210 10.76 3.90 8.00
C ASN A 210 11.73 2.72 7.89
N SER A 211 11.78 2.06 6.72
CA SER A 211 12.78 1.02 6.50
C SER A 211 14.21 1.59 6.52
N VAL A 212 14.44 2.73 5.88
CA VAL A 212 15.73 3.44 5.99
C VAL A 212 16.05 3.79 7.45
N LEU A 213 15.08 4.37 8.18
CA LEU A 213 15.21 4.75 9.58
C LEU A 213 15.66 3.56 10.45
N ASN A 214 15.00 2.42 10.29
CA ASN A 214 15.32 1.20 11.04
C ASN A 214 16.76 0.76 10.77
N THR A 215 17.22 0.83 9.52
CA THR A 215 18.61 0.46 9.17
C THR A 215 19.65 1.39 9.78
N PHE A 216 19.32 2.66 10.02
CA PHE A 216 20.18 3.64 10.70
C PHE A 216 20.10 3.55 12.22
N GLY A 217 19.39 2.55 12.77
CA GLY A 217 19.20 2.35 14.20
C GLY A 217 18.25 3.36 14.84
N GLY A 218 17.49 4.11 14.04
CA GLY A 218 16.44 4.99 14.54
C GLY A 218 15.16 4.23 14.90
N ARG A 219 14.35 4.82 15.76
CA ARG A 219 13.02 4.31 16.14
C ARG A 219 12.12 5.48 16.52
N TRP A 220 10.81 5.26 16.50
CA TRP A 220 9.82 6.29 16.85
C TRP A 220 9.68 6.49 18.35
N TYR A 221 9.72 5.38 19.11
CA TYR A 221 9.57 5.34 20.57
C TYR A 221 10.57 4.38 21.19
N ASP A 222 11.02 4.68 22.40
CA ASP A 222 11.71 3.72 23.24
C ASP A 222 10.70 2.80 23.97
N GLU A 223 11.19 1.79 24.70
CA GLU A 223 10.34 0.83 25.41
C GLU A 223 9.42 1.48 26.46
N ASP A 224 9.71 2.69 26.92
CA ASP A 224 8.90 3.48 27.85
C ASP A 224 7.96 4.48 27.12
N TRP A 225 7.77 4.33 25.80
CA TRP A 225 6.98 5.22 24.95
C TRP A 225 7.47 6.68 24.91
N ASN A 226 8.75 6.94 25.21
CA ASN A 226 9.32 8.27 24.94
C ASN A 226 9.57 8.40 23.44
N ALA A 227 9.07 9.49 22.85
CA ALA A 227 9.28 9.76 21.44
C ALA A 227 10.79 10.03 21.17
N GLU A 228 11.33 9.42 20.09
CA GLU A 228 12.73 9.54 19.69
C GLU A 228 12.91 10.12 18.28
N ILE A 229 11.95 10.92 17.76
CA ILE A 229 12.04 11.49 16.41
C ILE A 229 13.17 12.55 16.32
N ASP A 230 13.53 13.21 17.39
CA ASP A 230 14.65 14.14 17.44
C ASP A 230 16.00 13.48 17.81
N SER A 231 16.04 12.14 17.96
CA SER A 231 17.25 11.40 18.26
C SER A 231 18.34 11.55 17.19
N PRO A 232 19.62 11.36 17.54
CA PRO A 232 20.71 11.42 16.57
C PRO A 232 20.56 10.42 15.41
N GLU A 233 20.05 9.22 15.68
CA GLU A 233 19.82 8.15 14.70
C GLU A 233 18.71 8.52 13.72
N PHE A 234 17.58 9.00 14.23
CA PHE A 234 16.47 9.47 13.39
C PHE A 234 16.90 10.64 12.51
N ARG A 235 17.65 11.59 13.10
CA ARG A 235 18.22 12.75 12.37
C ARG A 235 19.13 12.29 11.23
N ARG A 236 20.05 11.36 11.48
CA ARG A 236 20.94 10.82 10.44
C ARG A 236 20.16 10.19 9.29
N ALA A 237 19.15 9.38 9.59
CA ALA A 237 18.29 8.76 8.58
C ALA A 237 17.53 9.80 7.76
N ALA A 238 16.94 10.82 8.43
CA ALA A 238 16.19 11.88 7.77
C ALA A 238 17.09 12.78 6.89
N GLU A 239 18.26 13.17 7.39
CA GLU A 239 19.24 13.95 6.63
C GLU A 239 19.73 13.17 5.41
N PHE A 240 19.99 11.87 5.57
CA PHE A 240 20.37 10.98 4.48
C PHE A 240 19.29 10.89 3.41
N TYR A 241 18.06 10.52 3.81
CA TYR A 241 16.94 10.32 2.87
C TYR A 241 16.59 11.61 2.11
N VAL A 242 16.45 12.71 2.83
CA VAL A 242 16.15 14.03 2.26
C VAL A 242 17.30 14.49 1.35
N GLY A 243 18.54 14.30 1.79
CA GLY A 243 19.73 14.65 1.01
C GLY A 243 19.77 13.87 -0.31
N LEU A 244 19.65 12.55 -0.27
CA LEU A 244 19.67 11.69 -1.45
C LEU A 244 18.54 12.05 -2.44
N ALA A 245 17.31 12.25 -1.93
CA ALA A 245 16.16 12.63 -2.76
C ALA A 245 16.34 14.03 -3.42
N ARG A 246 16.99 14.96 -2.76
CA ARG A 246 17.20 16.34 -3.28
C ARG A 246 18.39 16.48 -4.21
N GLU A 247 19.47 15.74 -3.95
CA GLU A 247 20.74 15.91 -4.67
C GLU A 247 20.79 15.01 -5.92
N HIS A 248 20.31 13.77 -5.83
CA HIS A 248 20.40 12.77 -6.88
C HIS A 248 19.06 12.11 -7.24
N GLY A 249 17.97 12.54 -6.60
CA GLY A 249 16.63 12.07 -6.88
C GLY A 249 15.98 12.76 -8.09
N GLN A 250 14.75 12.36 -8.36
CA GLN A 250 13.97 12.94 -9.46
C GLN A 250 13.55 14.39 -9.18
N PRO A 251 13.48 15.25 -10.22
CA PRO A 251 12.92 16.59 -10.08
C PRO A 251 11.50 16.56 -9.50
N GLY A 252 11.26 17.37 -8.45
CA GLY A 252 9.96 17.43 -7.79
C GLY A 252 9.65 16.24 -6.88
N ALA A 253 10.67 15.61 -6.29
CA ALA A 253 10.57 14.44 -5.43
C ALA A 253 9.45 14.55 -4.37
N ALA A 254 9.26 15.71 -3.75
CA ALA A 254 8.21 15.95 -2.75
C ALA A 254 6.76 15.73 -3.26
N ASN A 255 6.56 15.62 -4.57
CA ASN A 255 5.25 15.33 -5.17
C ASN A 255 5.21 13.95 -5.83
N SER A 256 6.24 13.13 -5.63
CA SER A 256 6.34 11.81 -6.23
C SER A 256 6.02 10.74 -5.20
N GLY A 257 4.95 9.99 -5.43
CA GLY A 257 4.61 8.77 -4.72
C GLY A 257 5.13 7.52 -5.44
N PHE A 258 4.66 6.34 -5.02
CA PHE A 258 5.01 5.07 -5.65
C PHE A 258 4.76 5.09 -7.16
N GLY A 259 3.54 5.43 -7.57
CA GLY A 259 3.15 5.42 -8.99
C GLY A 259 3.97 6.38 -9.86
N ASP A 260 4.39 7.53 -9.32
CA ASP A 260 5.22 8.50 -10.05
C ASP A 260 6.63 7.96 -10.26
N CYS A 261 7.24 7.36 -9.23
CA CYS A 261 8.56 6.73 -9.33
C CYS A 261 8.53 5.50 -10.24
N LEU A 262 7.50 4.65 -10.11
CA LEU A 262 7.29 3.49 -10.98
C LEU A 262 7.21 3.91 -12.45
N ASN A 263 6.38 4.89 -12.77
CA ASN A 263 6.24 5.42 -14.13
C ASN A 263 7.54 6.04 -14.63
N ARG A 264 8.24 6.82 -13.78
CA ARG A 264 9.52 7.42 -14.14
C ARG A 264 10.58 6.39 -14.46
N TYR A 265 10.73 5.38 -13.61
CA TYR A 265 11.68 4.29 -13.82
C TYR A 265 11.33 3.46 -15.06
N SER A 266 10.06 3.08 -15.22
CA SER A 266 9.58 2.33 -16.40
C SER A 266 9.85 3.04 -17.71
N GLN A 267 9.88 4.38 -17.72
CA GLN A 267 10.23 5.21 -18.87
C GLN A 267 11.75 5.41 -19.03
N GLY A 268 12.59 4.77 -18.21
CA GLY A 268 14.05 4.87 -18.28
C GLY A 268 14.62 6.19 -17.78
N ARG A 269 13.90 6.92 -16.91
CA ARG A 269 14.29 8.25 -16.40
C ARG A 269 14.89 8.24 -15.00
N ALA A 270 15.20 7.08 -14.47
CA ALA A 270 16.00 6.89 -13.25
C ALA A 270 16.93 5.70 -13.44
N ALA A 271 18.12 5.77 -12.87
CA ALA A 271 19.11 4.68 -12.92
C ALA A 271 18.82 3.62 -11.86
N MET A 272 18.27 4.03 -10.72
CA MET A 272 17.88 3.16 -9.61
C MET A 272 16.48 3.53 -9.10
N PHE A 273 15.81 2.53 -8.50
CA PHE A 273 14.52 2.69 -7.84
C PHE A 273 14.47 1.78 -6.61
N TYR A 274 14.47 2.38 -5.41
CA TYR A 274 14.27 1.67 -4.15
C TYR A 274 12.82 1.78 -3.76
N ASP A 275 12.12 0.66 -3.74
CA ASP A 275 10.70 0.62 -3.39
C ASP A 275 10.20 -0.83 -3.24
N SER A 276 8.88 -0.98 -3.12
CA SER A 276 8.15 -2.24 -3.08
C SER A 276 8.55 -3.21 -4.18
N THR A 277 8.70 -4.47 -3.81
CA THR A 277 8.94 -5.58 -4.76
C THR A 277 7.81 -5.75 -5.77
N SER A 278 6.63 -5.21 -5.52
CA SER A 278 5.49 -5.23 -6.44
C SER A 278 5.74 -4.47 -7.75
N MET A 279 6.76 -3.60 -7.80
CA MET A 279 7.17 -2.87 -9.01
C MET A 279 7.48 -3.78 -10.19
N VAL A 280 7.90 -5.03 -9.94
CA VAL A 280 8.34 -5.96 -10.99
C VAL A 280 7.25 -6.24 -12.02
N SER A 281 5.99 -6.29 -11.61
CA SER A 281 4.85 -6.53 -12.50
C SER A 281 4.75 -5.49 -13.62
N THR A 282 5.26 -4.28 -13.38
CA THR A 282 5.27 -3.20 -14.37
C THR A 282 6.62 -3.07 -15.07
N ILE A 283 7.74 -3.08 -14.30
CA ILE A 283 9.06 -2.79 -14.90
C ILE A 283 9.63 -3.95 -15.73
N GLU A 284 9.12 -5.16 -15.57
CA GLU A 284 9.47 -6.34 -16.40
C GLU A 284 8.43 -6.64 -17.49
N ASP A 285 7.34 -5.88 -17.54
CA ASP A 285 6.35 -6.01 -18.60
C ASP A 285 6.76 -5.17 -19.83
N PRO A 286 7.07 -5.79 -20.99
CA PRO A 286 7.51 -5.07 -22.19
C PRO A 286 6.42 -4.18 -22.80
N ASP A 287 5.15 -4.42 -22.47
CA ASP A 287 4.03 -3.59 -22.95
C ASP A 287 3.87 -2.33 -22.06
N SER A 288 4.38 -2.35 -20.85
CA SER A 288 4.25 -1.26 -19.86
C SER A 288 5.55 -0.47 -19.65
N ALA A 289 6.72 -1.08 -19.87
CA ALA A 289 8.01 -0.48 -19.55
C ALA A 289 9.04 -0.57 -20.69
N THR A 290 9.71 0.55 -20.95
CA THR A 290 10.85 0.61 -21.89
C THR A 290 12.10 -0.05 -21.31
N VAL A 291 12.13 -0.33 -20.02
CA VAL A 291 13.25 -0.90 -19.27
C VAL A 291 13.14 -2.41 -19.07
N ALA A 292 12.09 -3.05 -19.57
CA ALA A 292 11.88 -4.48 -19.42
C ALA A 292 13.11 -5.29 -19.92
N GLY A 293 13.58 -6.22 -19.07
CA GLY A 293 14.79 -7.03 -19.34
C GLY A 293 16.12 -6.31 -19.14
N LEU A 294 16.14 -4.99 -18.88
CA LEU A 294 17.35 -4.22 -18.58
C LEU A 294 17.63 -4.11 -17.07
N ASN A 295 16.71 -4.59 -16.24
CA ASN A 295 16.79 -4.42 -14.79
C ASN A 295 17.68 -5.48 -14.14
N GLY A 296 18.39 -5.05 -13.09
CA GLY A 296 18.98 -5.89 -12.06
C GLY A 296 18.34 -5.57 -10.72
N TYR A 297 18.48 -6.48 -9.77
CA TYR A 297 17.89 -6.36 -8.43
C TYR A 297 18.95 -6.65 -7.39
N ALA A 298 19.00 -5.82 -6.36
CA ALA A 298 19.83 -6.01 -5.19
C ALA A 298 18.93 -6.01 -3.95
N ALA A 299 19.37 -6.64 -2.86
CA ALA A 299 18.69 -6.59 -1.59
C ALA A 299 18.40 -5.13 -1.16
N ALA A 300 17.41 -4.95 -0.30
CA ALA A 300 17.16 -3.65 0.31
C ALA A 300 18.43 -3.15 1.01
N PRO A 301 18.86 -1.89 0.78
CA PRO A 301 20.11 -1.39 1.33
C PRO A 301 20.08 -1.32 2.85
N VAL A 302 21.22 -1.52 3.49
CA VAL A 302 21.40 -1.51 4.95
C VAL A 302 22.37 -0.41 5.39
N ALA A 303 22.37 -0.08 6.69
CA ALA A 303 23.38 0.78 7.32
C ALA A 303 23.99 0.09 8.55
N GLU A 304 23.26 -0.03 9.63
CA GLU A 304 23.69 -0.65 10.90
C GLU A 304 23.04 -2.03 11.14
N THR A 305 22.03 -2.40 10.33
CA THR A 305 21.33 -3.69 10.38
C THR A 305 21.85 -4.65 9.33
N ASP A 306 21.56 -5.95 9.49
CA ASP A 306 21.82 -6.98 8.47
C ASP A 306 20.65 -7.14 7.48
N TYR A 307 19.50 -6.52 7.77
CA TYR A 307 18.28 -6.55 6.95
C TYR A 307 17.72 -5.12 6.77
N GLY A 308 17.25 -4.80 5.58
CA GLY A 308 16.74 -3.46 5.21
C GLY A 308 15.38 -3.46 4.52
N GLY A 309 14.75 -4.64 4.38
CA GLY A 309 13.44 -4.77 3.73
C GLY A 309 12.28 -4.40 4.64
N TRP A 310 11.08 -4.56 4.13
CA TRP A 310 9.84 -4.47 4.91
C TRP A 310 8.95 -5.67 4.65
N LEU A 311 7.91 -5.82 5.44
CA LEU A 311 6.77 -6.68 5.17
C LEU A 311 5.53 -5.79 5.07
N TYR A 312 4.87 -5.86 3.94
CA TYR A 312 3.61 -5.18 3.72
C TYR A 312 2.69 -6.06 2.87
N THR A 313 1.43 -6.12 3.22
CA THR A 313 0.44 -6.94 2.51
C THR A 313 -0.77 -6.11 2.16
N TRP A 314 -1.08 -6.05 0.88
CA TRP A 314 -2.38 -5.59 0.42
C TRP A 314 -3.36 -6.76 0.45
N ALA A 315 -4.45 -6.56 1.14
CA ALA A 315 -5.45 -7.58 1.42
C ALA A 315 -6.86 -7.08 1.09
N LEU A 316 -7.78 -8.01 0.97
CA LEU A 316 -9.19 -7.73 0.79
C LEU A 316 -9.94 -8.18 2.04
N GLY A 317 -10.79 -7.31 2.55
CA GLY A 317 -11.64 -7.58 3.69
C GLY A 317 -13.11 -7.24 3.41
N ILE A 318 -14.00 -7.80 4.21
CA ILE A 318 -15.43 -7.53 4.16
C ILE A 318 -15.79 -6.70 5.39
N PRO A 319 -16.26 -5.46 5.23
CA PRO A 319 -16.80 -4.69 6.36
C PRO A 319 -17.93 -5.44 7.06
N SER A 320 -17.93 -5.45 8.39
CA SER A 320 -18.98 -6.12 9.18
C SER A 320 -20.41 -5.59 8.87
N THR A 321 -20.49 -4.38 8.31
CA THR A 321 -21.72 -3.71 7.89
C THR A 321 -22.25 -4.13 6.52
N SER A 322 -21.49 -4.91 5.72
CA SER A 322 -21.98 -5.42 4.43
C SER A 322 -23.20 -6.34 4.63
N GLU A 323 -24.23 -6.14 3.82
CA GLU A 323 -25.41 -7.01 3.74
C GLU A 323 -25.24 -8.16 2.74
N HIS A 324 -24.10 -8.21 1.99
CA HIS A 324 -23.81 -9.12 0.88
C HIS A 324 -22.54 -9.96 1.15
N LYS A 325 -22.39 -10.48 2.39
CA LYS A 325 -21.17 -11.16 2.83
C LYS A 325 -20.84 -12.41 2.06
N GLU A 326 -21.84 -13.20 1.65
CA GLU A 326 -21.66 -14.44 0.87
C GLU A 326 -21.16 -14.10 -0.54
N GLU A 327 -21.73 -13.11 -1.20
CA GLU A 327 -21.32 -12.66 -2.51
C GLU A 327 -19.95 -11.96 -2.48
N ALA A 328 -19.69 -11.17 -1.42
CA ALA A 328 -18.40 -10.55 -1.19
C ALA A 328 -17.31 -11.60 -0.99
N TRP A 329 -17.58 -12.67 -0.21
CA TRP A 329 -16.65 -13.78 -0.07
C TRP A 329 -16.35 -14.47 -1.42
N ALA A 330 -17.37 -14.73 -2.24
CA ALA A 330 -17.16 -15.33 -3.56
C ALA A 330 -16.21 -14.50 -4.43
N PHE A 331 -16.23 -13.17 -4.30
CA PHE A 331 -15.29 -12.30 -4.99
C PHE A 331 -13.89 -12.35 -4.38
N LEU A 332 -13.77 -12.35 -3.05
CA LEU A 332 -12.48 -12.49 -2.37
C LEU A 332 -11.81 -13.82 -2.71
N GLU A 333 -12.56 -14.92 -2.62
CA GLU A 333 -12.09 -16.27 -2.94
C GLU A 333 -11.54 -16.32 -4.38
N TRP A 334 -12.34 -15.85 -5.35
CA TRP A 334 -11.94 -15.80 -6.76
C TRP A 334 -10.66 -14.98 -6.99
N MET A 335 -10.54 -13.78 -6.38
CA MET A 335 -9.37 -12.90 -6.56
C MET A 335 -8.09 -13.43 -5.93
N THR A 336 -8.19 -14.32 -4.95
CA THR A 336 -7.03 -14.72 -4.15
C THR A 336 -6.71 -16.22 -4.24
N ASP A 337 -7.45 -16.95 -5.08
CA ASP A 337 -7.17 -18.36 -5.33
C ASP A 337 -6.01 -18.57 -6.31
N LYS A 338 -5.63 -19.83 -6.52
CA LYS A 338 -4.56 -20.23 -7.44
C LYS A 338 -4.97 -20.09 -8.91
N ASP A 339 -6.25 -20.15 -9.19
CA ASP A 339 -6.77 -20.08 -10.56
C ASP A 339 -6.77 -18.62 -11.05
N TYR A 340 -7.01 -17.64 -10.16
CA TYR A 340 -6.80 -16.23 -10.49
C TYR A 340 -5.35 -15.93 -10.90
N VAL A 341 -4.37 -16.46 -10.16
CA VAL A 341 -2.94 -16.32 -10.53
C VAL A 341 -2.68 -16.86 -11.93
N ARG A 342 -3.26 -18.01 -12.27
CA ARG A 342 -3.14 -18.58 -13.63
C ARG A 342 -3.85 -17.76 -14.68
N THR A 343 -5.03 -17.23 -14.38
CA THR A 343 -5.80 -16.36 -15.29
C THR A 343 -5.01 -15.10 -15.63
N VAL A 344 -4.41 -14.44 -14.63
CA VAL A 344 -3.52 -13.30 -14.86
C VAL A 344 -2.30 -13.70 -15.70
N ALA A 345 -1.69 -14.84 -15.42
CA ALA A 345 -0.53 -15.33 -16.16
C ALA A 345 -0.86 -15.65 -17.63
N GLU A 346 -2.03 -16.23 -17.90
CA GLU A 346 -2.50 -16.56 -19.26
C GLU A 346 -2.84 -15.31 -20.07
N GLU A 347 -3.45 -14.29 -19.43
CA GLU A 347 -3.89 -13.08 -20.13
C GLU A 347 -2.77 -12.04 -20.27
N TYR A 348 -1.94 -11.86 -19.23
CA TYR A 348 -0.96 -10.78 -19.17
C TYR A 348 0.50 -11.25 -19.02
N GLY A 349 0.71 -12.54 -18.79
CA GLY A 349 2.04 -13.11 -18.56
C GLY A 349 2.41 -13.24 -17.08
N TRP A 350 3.34 -14.17 -16.80
CA TRP A 350 3.77 -14.50 -15.44
C TRP A 350 4.43 -13.34 -14.67
N GLN A 351 4.96 -12.33 -15.34
CA GLN A 351 5.52 -11.13 -14.69
C GLN A 351 4.43 -10.25 -14.04
N ARG A 352 3.15 -10.40 -14.47
CA ARG A 352 2.03 -9.59 -13.99
C ARG A 352 1.24 -10.23 -12.84
N VAL A 353 1.50 -11.48 -12.52
CA VAL A 353 0.78 -12.15 -11.41
C VAL A 353 0.97 -11.39 -10.10
N PRO A 354 -0.05 -11.35 -9.21
CA PRO A 354 0.09 -10.75 -7.89
C PRO A 354 1.26 -11.37 -7.15
N PRO A 355 2.29 -10.58 -6.78
CA PRO A 355 3.50 -11.14 -6.19
C PRO A 355 3.30 -11.48 -4.71
N GLY A 356 4.09 -12.41 -4.18
CA GLY A 356 4.33 -12.57 -2.75
C GLY A 356 3.14 -12.99 -1.89
N ASN A 357 2.09 -13.63 -2.43
CA ASN A 357 0.97 -14.10 -1.63
C ASN A 357 1.00 -15.62 -1.36
N ARG A 358 1.27 -16.45 -2.40
CA ARG A 358 1.22 -17.90 -2.32
C ARG A 358 2.58 -18.55 -2.58
N LEU A 359 2.98 -19.49 -1.72
CA LEU A 359 4.22 -20.25 -1.87
C LEU A 359 4.26 -21.03 -3.18
N SER A 360 3.13 -21.63 -3.57
CA SER A 360 3.04 -22.41 -4.81
C SER A 360 3.34 -21.60 -6.07
N THR A 361 3.11 -20.29 -6.08
CA THR A 361 3.47 -19.43 -7.22
C THR A 361 4.98 -19.46 -7.48
N PHE A 362 5.80 -19.48 -6.43
CA PHE A 362 7.26 -19.57 -6.55
C PHE A 362 7.77 -20.94 -6.98
N GLU A 363 6.91 -21.97 -7.01
CA GLU A 363 7.23 -23.30 -7.48
C GLU A 363 6.90 -23.54 -8.95
N VAL A 364 6.07 -22.66 -9.56
CA VAL A 364 5.68 -22.76 -10.98
C VAL A 364 6.90 -22.56 -11.88
N PRO A 365 7.23 -23.50 -12.78
CA PRO A 365 8.43 -23.41 -13.62
C PRO A 365 8.45 -22.17 -14.52
N GLU A 366 7.32 -21.80 -15.10
CA GLU A 366 7.16 -20.64 -15.98
C GLU A 366 7.35 -19.34 -15.23
N TYR A 367 6.81 -19.24 -13.99
CA TYR A 367 7.05 -18.09 -13.12
C TYR A 367 8.54 -17.99 -12.76
N ARG A 368 9.16 -19.10 -12.36
CA ARG A 368 10.60 -19.14 -12.00
C ARG A 368 11.52 -18.75 -13.15
N GLU A 369 11.12 -19.04 -14.39
CA GLU A 369 11.88 -18.62 -15.57
C GLU A 369 11.83 -17.11 -15.75
N VAL A 370 10.62 -16.53 -15.72
CA VAL A 370 10.40 -15.09 -15.89
C VAL A 370 10.95 -14.31 -14.71
N ALA A 371 10.67 -14.77 -13.50
CA ALA A 371 11.00 -14.09 -12.25
C ALA A 371 12.41 -14.41 -11.70
N ARG A 372 13.25 -15.13 -12.48
CA ARG A 372 14.56 -15.63 -12.02
C ARG A 372 15.47 -14.57 -11.39
N ALA A 373 15.35 -13.31 -11.79
CA ALA A 373 16.16 -12.23 -11.28
C ALA A 373 15.67 -11.65 -9.95
N TYR A 374 14.39 -11.83 -9.61
CA TYR A 374 13.73 -11.14 -8.50
C TYR A 374 12.92 -12.03 -7.56
N ALA A 375 12.52 -13.24 -7.97
CA ALA A 375 11.66 -14.09 -7.13
C ALA A 375 12.31 -14.49 -5.81
N GLU A 376 13.59 -14.89 -5.84
CA GLU A 376 14.32 -15.28 -4.63
C GLU A 376 14.52 -14.11 -3.66
N PRO A 377 15.08 -12.95 -4.06
CA PRO A 377 15.19 -11.81 -3.16
C PRO A 377 13.86 -11.27 -2.67
N MET A 378 12.78 -11.34 -3.46
CA MET A 378 11.43 -10.97 -3.03
C MET A 378 10.94 -11.89 -1.91
N LEU A 379 10.96 -13.20 -2.14
CA LEU A 379 10.49 -14.19 -1.15
C LEU A 379 11.33 -14.14 0.12
N GLN A 380 12.64 -14.06 -0.02
CA GLN A 380 13.57 -13.92 1.10
C GLN A 380 13.26 -12.66 1.91
N GLY A 381 13.09 -11.52 1.24
CA GLY A 381 12.75 -10.27 1.90
C GLY A 381 11.44 -10.33 2.69
N ILE A 382 10.41 -11.03 2.18
CA ILE A 382 9.15 -11.24 2.90
C ILE A 382 9.34 -12.15 4.12
N GLN A 383 10.14 -13.23 3.98
CA GLN A 383 10.31 -14.23 5.03
C GLN A 383 11.28 -13.80 6.14
N GLU A 384 12.25 -12.94 5.83
CA GLU A 384 13.24 -12.42 6.80
C GLU A 384 12.74 -11.18 7.55
N ALA A 385 11.63 -10.58 7.12
CA ALA A 385 11.04 -9.43 7.80
C ALA A 385 10.55 -9.82 9.20
N ASP A 386 10.98 -9.06 10.19
CA ASP A 386 10.55 -9.20 11.58
C ASP A 386 9.89 -7.90 12.05
N PRO A 387 8.54 -7.81 11.99
CA PRO A 387 7.83 -6.63 12.45
C PRO A 387 7.92 -6.37 13.96
N GLU A 388 8.28 -7.39 14.78
CA GLU A 388 8.48 -7.25 16.22
C GLU A 388 9.86 -6.69 16.57
N ASP A 389 10.88 -6.94 15.70
CA ASP A 389 12.25 -6.42 15.86
C ASP A 389 12.73 -5.72 14.59
N PRO A 390 12.13 -4.56 14.21
CA PRO A 390 12.36 -3.94 12.91
C PRO A 390 13.74 -3.26 12.75
N GLY A 391 14.51 -3.09 13.81
CA GLY A 391 15.73 -2.29 13.82
C GLY A 391 16.87 -2.87 14.65
N THR A 392 17.67 -2.01 15.26
CA THR A 392 18.82 -2.39 16.10
C THR A 392 18.52 -2.31 17.60
N ARG A 393 17.37 -1.80 17.97
CA ARG A 393 16.94 -1.56 19.35
C ARG A 393 15.49 -1.98 19.55
N PRO A 394 15.11 -2.50 20.73
CA PRO A 394 13.74 -2.90 20.98
C PRO A 394 12.79 -1.71 20.90
N VAL A 395 11.57 -1.98 20.45
CA VAL A 395 10.49 -1.01 20.29
C VAL A 395 9.22 -1.52 20.99
N PRO A 396 8.30 -0.64 21.43
CA PRO A 396 7.07 -1.05 22.09
C PRO A 396 5.89 -1.26 21.13
N TYR A 397 6.16 -1.29 19.82
CA TYR A 397 5.18 -1.43 18.75
C TYR A 397 5.64 -2.45 17.71
N GLU A 398 4.72 -3.02 16.96
CA GLU A 398 5.01 -3.84 15.77
C GLU A 398 5.01 -2.99 14.51
N GLY A 399 5.71 -3.46 13.46
CA GLY A 399 5.71 -2.89 12.12
C GLY A 399 7.06 -2.36 11.66
N ILE A 400 7.33 -2.42 10.35
CA ILE A 400 8.56 -1.94 9.71
C ILE A 400 8.29 -0.65 8.95
N GLY A 401 7.40 -0.68 7.97
CA GLY A 401 7.02 0.48 7.17
C GLY A 401 5.99 1.41 7.84
N PHE A 402 5.44 0.99 8.95
CA PHE A 402 4.44 1.69 9.77
C PHE A 402 4.55 1.22 11.23
N LEU A 403 3.84 1.87 12.13
CA LEU A 403 3.65 1.40 13.50
C LEU A 403 2.23 0.86 13.67
N ALA A 404 2.08 -0.36 14.16
CA ALA A 404 0.78 -1.01 14.37
C ALA A 404 0.06 -0.46 15.62
N ILE A 405 -0.13 0.85 15.67
CA ILE A 405 -0.89 1.56 16.71
C ILE A 405 -2.02 2.37 16.09
N PRO A 406 -3.17 2.52 16.77
CA PRO A 406 -4.35 3.22 16.25
C PRO A 406 -4.07 4.64 15.77
N GLU A 407 -3.22 5.36 16.46
CA GLU A 407 -2.89 6.76 16.20
C GLU A 407 -1.97 6.95 14.98
N PHE A 408 -1.35 5.89 14.47
CA PHE A 408 -0.32 6.03 13.44
C PHE A 408 -0.85 6.65 12.15
N GLN A 409 -2.10 6.41 11.79
CA GLN A 409 -2.68 7.01 10.58
C GLN A 409 -2.63 8.55 10.63
N ASP A 410 -2.97 9.17 11.77
CA ASP A 410 -2.88 10.64 11.95
C ASP A 410 -1.43 11.07 12.22
N LEU A 411 -0.74 10.41 13.13
CA LEU A 411 0.65 10.71 13.46
C LEU A 411 1.56 10.60 12.23
N GLY A 412 1.52 9.47 11.53
CA GLY A 412 2.31 9.24 10.33
C GLY A 412 1.99 10.22 9.22
N THR A 413 0.70 10.58 9.05
CA THR A 413 0.31 11.63 8.09
C THR A 413 0.95 12.96 8.43
N ARG A 414 0.94 13.40 9.70
CA ARG A 414 1.56 14.66 10.14
C ARG A 414 3.07 14.66 9.96
N VAL A 415 3.74 13.59 10.38
CA VAL A 415 5.20 13.44 10.23
C VAL A 415 5.59 13.39 8.75
N SER A 416 4.82 12.68 7.92
CA SER A 416 5.05 12.64 6.47
C SER A 416 4.98 14.02 5.80
N GLN A 417 4.07 14.89 6.25
CA GLN A 417 3.97 16.26 5.77
C GLN A 417 5.23 17.06 6.08
N GLN A 418 5.82 16.89 7.28
CA GLN A 418 7.06 17.57 7.66
C GLN A 418 8.24 17.03 6.83
N LEU A 419 8.35 15.71 6.68
CA LEU A 419 9.42 15.11 5.88
C LEU A 419 9.31 15.54 4.40
N SER A 420 8.11 15.52 3.82
CA SER A 420 7.84 15.99 2.45
C SER A 420 8.20 17.47 2.27
N ALA A 421 7.87 18.32 3.26
CA ALA A 421 8.26 19.75 3.26
C ALA A 421 9.79 19.92 3.31
N ALA A 422 10.52 19.06 4.03
CA ALA A 422 11.97 19.03 4.01
C ALA A 422 12.53 18.59 2.66
N VAL A 423 11.97 17.55 2.03
CA VAL A 423 12.31 17.12 0.66
C VAL A 423 12.06 18.25 -0.34
N ALA A 424 10.97 19.01 -0.19
CA ALA A 424 10.67 20.19 -1.00
C ALA A 424 11.64 21.38 -0.74
N GLY A 425 12.44 21.33 0.32
CA GLY A 425 13.31 22.44 0.76
C GLY A 425 12.55 23.65 1.34
N GLN A 426 11.31 23.44 1.76
CA GLN A 426 10.48 24.47 2.38
C GLN A 426 10.87 24.71 3.84
N ILE A 427 11.30 23.66 4.53
CA ILE A 427 11.83 23.70 5.90
C ILE A 427 13.14 22.87 5.96
N THR A 428 13.91 23.05 7.03
CA THR A 428 15.08 22.20 7.28
C THR A 428 14.66 20.85 7.85
N VAL A 429 15.52 19.84 7.77
CA VAL A 429 15.29 18.54 8.43
C VAL A 429 15.11 18.75 9.93
N GLU A 430 15.94 19.57 10.56
CA GLU A 430 15.82 19.89 11.98
C GLU A 430 14.43 20.43 12.36
N GLN A 431 13.90 21.39 11.59
CA GLN A 431 12.54 21.90 11.80
C GLN A 431 11.46 20.84 11.59
N ALA A 432 11.66 19.93 10.61
CA ALA A 432 10.73 18.83 10.38
C ALA A 432 10.71 17.88 11.57
N LEU A 433 11.87 17.54 12.12
CA LEU A 433 11.98 16.62 13.25
C LEU A 433 11.46 17.25 14.56
N GLU A 434 11.75 18.53 14.84
CA GLU A 434 11.21 19.24 16.00
C GLU A 434 9.67 19.22 16.03
N GLN A 435 9.03 19.53 14.90
CA GLN A 435 7.56 19.51 14.80
C GLN A 435 7.00 18.09 14.89
N SER A 436 7.70 17.11 14.33
CA SER A 436 7.31 15.71 14.38
C SER A 436 7.44 15.13 15.78
N GLN A 437 8.46 15.50 16.53
CA GLN A 437 8.67 15.11 17.91
C GLN A 437 7.49 15.56 18.80
N GLU A 438 7.02 16.80 18.64
CA GLU A 438 5.87 17.32 19.37
C GLU A 438 4.60 16.46 19.15
N TYR A 439 4.37 15.99 17.91
CA TYR A 439 3.22 15.11 17.63
C TYR A 439 3.39 13.72 18.24
N ALA A 440 4.60 13.16 18.16
CA ALA A 440 4.89 11.83 18.71
C ALA A 440 4.83 11.82 20.24
N GLU A 441 5.30 12.87 20.91
CA GLU A 441 5.20 13.00 22.37
C GLU A 441 3.75 12.93 22.85
N VAL A 442 2.82 13.59 22.16
CA VAL A 442 1.39 13.56 22.50
C VAL A 442 0.84 12.13 22.42
N VAL A 443 1.22 11.36 21.40
CA VAL A 443 0.79 9.96 21.25
C VAL A 443 1.46 9.09 22.33
N GLY A 444 2.76 9.21 22.53
CA GLY A 444 3.47 8.43 23.54
C GLY A 444 2.93 8.60 24.96
N GLU A 445 2.48 9.81 25.32
CA GLU A 445 1.89 10.06 26.66
C GLU A 445 0.60 9.23 26.89
N THR A 446 -0.18 8.91 25.86
CA THR A 446 -1.40 8.09 26.02
C THR A 446 -1.04 6.67 26.48
N TYR A 447 0.02 6.09 25.94
CA TYR A 447 0.51 4.74 26.30
C TYR A 447 1.17 4.68 27.69
N LYS A 448 1.84 5.76 28.10
CA LYS A 448 2.41 5.84 29.47
C LYS A 448 1.35 5.94 30.56
N GLU A 449 0.16 6.45 30.25
CA GLU A 449 -0.96 6.56 31.18
C GLU A 449 -1.69 5.22 31.36
N ASP A 450 -1.77 4.41 30.31
CA ASP A 450 -2.45 3.10 30.36
C ASP A 450 -1.68 2.05 31.16
N ASP A 451 -0.35 2.18 31.28
CA ASP A 451 0.52 1.32 32.12
C ASP A 451 0.46 1.66 33.63
N ARG A 452 -0.30 2.66 34.05
CA ARG A 452 -0.46 3.06 35.48
C ARG A 452 -1.77 2.61 36.06
#